data_1f6e09e787b8a7c8bc33c43891f4aeff
#
_entry.id   1f6e09e787b8a7c8bc33c43891f4aeff
#
_cell.length_a   1.000
_cell.length_b   1.000
_cell.length_c   1.000
_cell.angle_alpha   90.00
_cell.angle_beta   90.00
_cell.angle_gamma   90.00
#
_symmetry.space_group_name_H-M   'P 1'
#
loop_
_entity.id
_entity.type
_entity.pdbx_description
1 polymer ?
#
loop_
_entity_poly.entity_id
_entity_poly.type
_entity_poly.pdbx_seq_one_letter_code
_entity_poly.pdbx_strand_id
1 'polypeptide(L)'
;MIQQYPRFVRVCAAYIATLFGALSLPATPSAQQPAITHVRIQVTEPAGARVMHVPIRLVPPPDSPSPKMETDDQGQLSLDLTPGGYALFVDFPGFKAVDTFINVQDSKDIQIIPVHLEIAEMGSPTVYPDPATPKNDLRISAHPYHDDLILTPAEFKALPHITVTVHNEHTRADESYSGVRVSDLLVKMDAPLGTKLRGPALSAYLEATGADGYVAVIALAEADPSFHPGEVIVADSMNAQSLDAHSGPFKLVVTEDKRPARWVRNLISIELKSTK
;
A
#
# COMPACT_ATOMS: atom_id res chain seq x y z
N MET A 1 -0.33 -54.55 -70.15
CA MET A 1 -0.56 -54.19 -71.57
C MET A 1 -0.28 -52.68 -71.69
N ILE A 2 0.89 -52.34 -72.20
CA ILE A 2 1.17 -51.92 -73.53
C ILE A 2 0.54 -50.54 -73.78
N GLN A 3 1.35 -49.52 -73.72
CA GLN A 3 2.04 -48.83 -74.84
C GLN A 3 1.31 -47.51 -75.15
N GLN A 4 1.82 -46.37 -75.53
CA GLN A 4 3.10 -45.87 -76.02
C GLN A 4 2.95 -44.35 -76.18
N TYR A 5 4.07 -43.66 -76.09
CA TYR A 5 4.31 -42.30 -76.64
C TYR A 5 4.14 -42.27 -78.21
N PRO A 6 4.10 -41.16 -78.91
CA PRO A 6 5.11 -40.11 -78.86
C PRO A 6 4.76 -38.69 -79.34
N ARG A 7 5.65 -37.74 -79.11
CA ARG A 7 6.32 -36.77 -80.00
C ARG A 7 5.71 -35.44 -80.44
N PHE A 8 6.49 -34.41 -80.07
CA PHE A 8 6.92 -33.21 -80.82
C PHE A 8 5.86 -32.27 -81.49
N VAL A 9 5.96 -30.96 -81.17
CA VAL A 9 6.43 -29.92 -82.12
C VAL A 9 6.70 -28.60 -81.36
N ARG A 10 7.68 -27.94 -81.84
CA ARG A 10 8.43 -26.74 -81.45
C ARG A 10 7.65 -25.41 -81.64
N VAL A 11 8.09 -24.43 -80.77
CA VAL A 11 8.47 -23.03 -81.07
C VAL A 11 7.32 -22.01 -81.23
N CYS A 12 7.29 -21.08 -80.25
CA CYS A 12 7.42 -19.65 -80.60
C CYS A 12 7.75 -18.85 -79.33
N ALA A 13 8.90 -18.19 -79.36
CA ALA A 13 9.31 -17.23 -78.37
C ALA A 13 8.46 -15.94 -78.52
N ALA A 14 7.87 -15.49 -77.47
CA ALA A 14 7.38 -14.12 -77.34
C ALA A 14 7.91 -13.52 -76.07
N TYR A 15 8.73 -12.50 -76.21
CA TYR A 15 9.23 -11.65 -75.10
C TYR A 15 8.04 -10.98 -74.42
N ILE A 16 7.85 -11.28 -73.14
CA ILE A 16 7.05 -10.45 -72.18
C ILE A 16 8.02 -9.88 -71.17
N ALA A 17 8.27 -8.57 -71.34
CA ALA A 17 8.97 -7.79 -70.31
C ALA A 17 8.07 -7.69 -69.05
N THR A 18 8.40 -8.44 -68.00
CA THR A 18 7.75 -8.29 -66.71
C THR A 18 8.36 -7.08 -65.97
N LEU A 19 7.55 -6.01 -65.87
CA LEU A 19 7.78 -4.93 -64.94
C LEU A 19 7.79 -5.53 -63.52
N PHE A 20 8.95 -5.58 -62.89
CA PHE A 20 9.07 -5.76 -61.46
C PHE A 20 8.63 -4.45 -60.77
N GLY A 21 7.36 -4.33 -60.45
CA GLY A 21 6.88 -3.35 -59.48
C GLY A 21 7.38 -3.75 -58.10
N ALA A 22 8.36 -3.00 -57.60
CA ALA A 22 8.79 -3.12 -56.19
C ALA A 22 7.61 -2.75 -55.29
N LEU A 23 6.94 -3.76 -54.75
CA LEU A 23 6.00 -3.56 -53.65
C LEU A 23 6.86 -3.15 -52.42
N SER A 24 6.93 -1.84 -52.16
CA SER A 24 7.45 -1.32 -50.91
C SER A 24 6.46 -1.72 -49.80
N LEU A 25 6.83 -2.75 -49.02
CA LEU A 25 6.15 -3.05 -47.77
C LEU A 25 6.23 -1.80 -46.85
N PRO A 26 5.12 -1.36 -46.26
CA PRO A 26 5.20 -0.29 -45.28
C PRO A 26 6.13 -0.74 -44.14
N ALA A 27 7.16 0.07 -43.85
CA ALA A 27 8.02 -0.15 -42.71
C ALA A 27 7.13 -0.20 -41.46
N THR A 28 7.13 -1.33 -40.76
CA THR A 28 6.52 -1.43 -39.43
C THR A 28 7.15 -0.33 -38.59
N PRO A 29 6.36 0.51 -37.88
CA PRO A 29 6.94 1.49 -36.98
C PRO A 29 7.78 0.71 -35.96
N SER A 30 9.07 0.98 -35.94
CA SER A 30 9.96 0.49 -34.91
C SER A 30 9.36 0.93 -33.57
N ALA A 31 9.00 -0.01 -32.71
CA ALA A 31 8.57 0.31 -31.35
C ALA A 31 9.70 1.11 -30.70
N GLN A 32 9.47 2.40 -30.53
CA GLN A 32 10.43 3.31 -29.92
C GLN A 32 10.59 2.85 -28.48
N GLN A 33 11.80 2.40 -28.13
CA GLN A 33 12.11 1.99 -26.77
C GLN A 33 11.80 3.17 -25.86
N PRO A 34 11.07 2.96 -24.75
CA PRO A 34 10.73 4.08 -23.86
C PRO A 34 12.00 4.80 -23.44
N ALA A 35 11.97 6.12 -23.46
CA ALA A 35 13.07 6.93 -22.95
C ALA A 35 13.26 6.61 -21.46
N ILE A 36 14.51 6.44 -21.03
CA ILE A 36 14.87 6.17 -19.64
C ILE A 36 15.73 7.33 -19.16
N THR A 37 15.38 7.89 -18.01
CA THR A 37 16.14 8.94 -17.34
C THR A 37 16.76 8.38 -16.06
N HIS A 38 18.03 8.63 -15.85
CA HIS A 38 18.71 8.30 -14.60
C HIS A 38 18.34 9.32 -13.52
N VAL A 39 17.70 8.88 -12.47
CA VAL A 39 17.26 9.71 -11.35
C VAL A 39 18.06 9.34 -10.11
N ARG A 40 18.47 10.34 -9.35
CA ARG A 40 19.13 10.18 -8.06
C ARG A 40 18.37 10.94 -6.98
N ILE A 41 17.71 10.22 -6.10
CA ILE A 41 17.04 10.76 -4.93
C ILE A 41 18.08 10.92 -3.82
N GLN A 42 18.17 12.11 -3.22
CA GLN A 42 19.11 12.41 -2.12
C GLN A 42 18.32 12.82 -0.89
N VAL A 43 18.49 12.06 0.19
CA VAL A 43 17.77 12.31 1.44
C VAL A 43 18.70 12.96 2.45
N THR A 44 18.27 14.11 3.00
CA THR A 44 19.00 14.87 4.01
C THR A 44 18.10 15.21 5.20
N GLU A 45 18.71 15.29 6.38
CA GLU A 45 18.05 15.78 7.59
C GLU A 45 18.21 17.33 7.73
N PRO A 46 17.55 17.99 8.70
CA PRO A 46 17.53 19.45 8.80
C PRO A 46 18.90 20.14 8.94
N ALA A 47 19.89 19.45 9.50
CA ALA A 47 21.27 19.98 9.58
C ALA A 47 22.07 19.76 8.28
N GLY A 48 21.45 19.13 7.26
CA GLY A 48 22.05 18.87 5.96
C GLY A 48 22.86 17.56 5.89
N ALA A 49 22.90 16.77 6.97
CA ALA A 49 23.54 15.47 6.91
C ALA A 49 22.71 14.49 6.08
N ARG A 50 23.36 13.55 5.42
CA ARG A 50 22.70 12.54 4.59
C ARG A 50 22.16 11.41 5.44
N VAL A 51 20.95 10.93 5.11
CA VAL A 51 20.28 9.87 5.86
C VAL A 51 20.29 8.58 5.05
N MET A 52 20.94 7.56 5.62
CA MET A 52 21.09 6.24 5.00
C MET A 52 19.92 5.32 5.35
N HIS A 53 19.71 4.29 4.53
CA HIS A 53 18.71 3.24 4.72
C HIS A 53 17.27 3.75 4.88
N VAL A 54 16.99 4.89 4.25
CA VAL A 54 15.65 5.48 4.23
C VAL A 54 14.81 4.77 3.15
N PRO A 55 13.72 4.10 3.51
CA PRO A 55 12.84 3.49 2.53
C PRO A 55 12.13 4.55 1.70
N ILE A 56 12.09 4.35 0.39
CA ILE A 56 11.45 5.26 -0.56
C ILE A 56 10.43 4.48 -1.37
N ARG A 57 9.22 5.01 -1.49
CA ARG A 57 8.17 4.45 -2.32
C ARG A 57 7.80 5.43 -3.42
N LEU A 58 7.66 4.92 -4.65
CA LEU A 58 7.21 5.68 -5.81
C LEU A 58 5.90 5.09 -6.34
N VAL A 59 4.99 5.95 -6.78
CA VAL A 59 3.73 5.57 -7.44
C VAL A 59 3.59 6.41 -8.72
N PRO A 60 3.51 5.79 -9.93
CA PRO A 60 3.62 4.34 -10.15
C PRO A 60 4.99 3.77 -9.77
N PRO A 61 5.09 2.45 -9.48
CA PRO A 61 6.38 1.83 -9.21
C PRO A 61 7.29 1.89 -10.43
N PRO A 62 8.63 1.90 -10.27
CA PRO A 62 9.57 1.85 -11.39
C PRO A 62 9.38 0.58 -12.23
N ASP A 63 9.56 0.68 -13.55
CA ASP A 63 9.52 -0.48 -14.46
C ASP A 63 10.59 -1.53 -14.13
N SER A 64 11.73 -1.08 -13.57
CA SER A 64 12.80 -1.92 -13.05
C SER A 64 13.11 -1.49 -11.61
N PRO A 65 12.41 -2.04 -10.61
CA PRO A 65 12.65 -1.66 -9.22
C PRO A 65 14.07 -2.06 -8.80
N SER A 66 14.70 -1.16 -8.07
CA SER A 66 15.95 -1.50 -7.37
C SER A 66 15.68 -2.67 -6.42
N PRO A 67 16.64 -3.61 -6.22
CA PRO A 67 16.49 -4.70 -5.26
C PRO A 67 16.14 -4.23 -3.85
N LYS A 68 16.53 -3.00 -3.51
CA LYS A 68 16.16 -2.29 -2.30
C LYS A 68 15.76 -0.87 -2.68
N MET A 69 14.52 -0.51 -2.41
CA MET A 69 14.00 0.84 -2.55
C MET A 69 14.32 1.65 -1.30
N GLU A 70 15.61 1.77 -0.99
CA GLU A 70 16.12 2.52 0.17
C GLU A 70 17.42 3.27 -0.21
N THR A 71 17.75 4.32 0.53
CA THR A 71 19.00 5.06 0.33
C THR A 71 20.21 4.24 0.77
N ASP A 72 21.30 4.39 0.02
CA ASP A 72 22.60 3.79 0.33
C ASP A 72 23.31 4.49 1.50
N ASP A 73 24.55 4.06 1.81
CA ASP A 73 25.39 4.66 2.86
C ASP A 73 25.77 6.13 2.58
N GLN A 74 25.49 6.63 1.38
CA GLN A 74 25.66 8.02 1.00
C GLN A 74 24.34 8.80 1.04
N GLY A 75 23.26 8.22 1.55
CA GLY A 75 21.93 8.82 1.61
C GLY A 75 21.33 9.03 0.21
N GLN A 76 21.65 8.16 -0.75
CA GLN A 76 21.21 8.28 -2.13
C GLN A 76 20.52 6.99 -2.59
N LEU A 77 19.49 7.16 -3.43
CA LEU A 77 18.89 6.06 -4.19
C LEU A 77 18.95 6.43 -5.67
N SER A 78 19.60 5.59 -6.46
CA SER A 78 19.69 5.77 -7.92
C SER A 78 18.72 4.82 -8.62
N LEU A 79 17.92 5.35 -9.53
CA LEU A 79 16.86 4.65 -10.26
C LEU A 79 16.86 5.03 -11.73
N ASP A 80 16.42 4.11 -12.55
CA ASP A 80 16.11 4.33 -13.95
C ASP A 80 14.58 4.43 -14.09
N LEU A 81 14.10 5.62 -14.46
CA LEU A 81 12.67 5.90 -14.55
C LEU A 81 12.29 6.34 -15.96
N THR A 82 11.08 5.99 -16.39
CA THR A 82 10.49 6.61 -17.58
C THR A 82 10.09 8.05 -17.30
N PRO A 83 10.25 8.98 -18.25
CA PRO A 83 9.78 10.35 -18.09
C PRO A 83 8.29 10.40 -17.72
N GLY A 84 7.95 11.18 -16.70
CA GLY A 84 6.57 11.27 -16.20
C GLY A 84 6.48 11.75 -14.77
N GLY A 85 5.26 11.77 -14.26
CA GLY A 85 4.97 12.16 -12.88
C GLY A 85 4.95 10.97 -11.93
N TYR A 86 5.58 11.12 -10.77
CA TYR A 86 5.61 10.12 -9.70
C TYR A 86 5.25 10.78 -8.38
N ALA A 87 4.39 10.14 -7.59
CA ALA A 87 4.26 10.46 -6.19
C ALA A 87 5.38 9.76 -5.42
N LEU A 88 6.13 10.52 -4.61
CA LEU A 88 7.26 10.06 -3.82
C LEU A 88 6.87 10.11 -2.35
N PHE A 89 7.03 9.00 -1.66
CA PHE A 89 6.74 8.84 -0.24
C PHE A 89 7.98 8.39 0.50
N VAL A 90 8.25 9.05 1.62
CA VAL A 90 9.33 8.68 2.55
C VAL A 90 8.75 8.68 3.96
N ASP A 91 8.85 7.54 4.63
CA ASP A 91 8.54 7.40 6.05
C ASP A 91 9.76 6.81 6.75
N PHE A 92 10.30 7.56 7.72
CA PHE A 92 11.51 7.17 8.41
C PHE A 92 11.44 7.55 9.90
N PRO A 93 11.72 6.61 10.82
CA PRO A 93 11.56 6.84 12.25
C PRO A 93 12.31 8.10 12.74
N GLY A 94 11.60 8.93 13.50
CA GLY A 94 12.14 10.18 14.05
C GLY A 94 11.99 11.40 13.13
N PHE A 95 11.46 11.23 11.93
CA PHE A 95 11.21 12.32 10.99
C PHE A 95 9.73 12.40 10.61
N LYS A 96 9.29 13.59 10.23
CA LYS A 96 7.98 13.74 9.57
C LYS A 96 8.05 13.04 8.22
N ALA A 97 7.02 12.29 7.91
CA ALA A 97 6.97 11.66 6.62
C ALA A 97 6.82 12.70 5.50
N VAL A 98 7.38 12.41 4.35
CA VAL A 98 7.36 13.27 3.15
C VAL A 98 6.45 12.63 2.11
N ASP A 99 5.47 13.42 1.65
CA ASP A 99 4.62 13.12 0.51
C ASP A 99 4.79 14.25 -0.51
N THR A 100 5.37 13.95 -1.65
CA THR A 100 5.63 14.96 -2.66
C THR A 100 5.49 14.39 -4.07
N PHE A 101 5.23 15.28 -5.02
CA PHE A 101 5.13 14.92 -6.43
C PHE A 101 6.41 15.31 -7.16
N ILE A 102 7.01 14.36 -7.86
CA ILE A 102 8.19 14.59 -8.68
C ILE A 102 7.87 14.41 -10.15
N ASN A 103 8.50 15.21 -10.99
CA ASN A 103 8.39 15.11 -12.44
C ASN A 103 9.73 14.70 -13.03
N VAL A 104 9.79 13.51 -13.62
CA VAL A 104 10.97 12.99 -14.30
C VAL A 104 10.94 13.49 -15.74
N GLN A 105 11.95 14.27 -16.10
CA GLN A 105 12.09 14.83 -17.45
C GLN A 105 12.83 13.86 -18.36
N ASP A 106 12.53 13.90 -19.66
CA ASP A 106 13.34 13.20 -20.67
C ASP A 106 14.72 13.88 -20.76
N SER A 107 15.73 13.28 -20.15
CA SER A 107 17.09 13.81 -20.08
C SER A 107 18.12 12.68 -20.12
N LYS A 108 19.24 12.94 -20.78
CA LYS A 108 20.43 12.07 -20.71
C LYS A 108 21.28 12.34 -19.47
N ASP A 109 21.07 13.48 -18.83
CA ASP A 109 21.78 13.85 -17.60
C ASP A 109 21.04 13.26 -16.39
N ILE A 110 21.80 13.00 -15.32
CA ILE A 110 21.25 12.51 -14.06
C ILE A 110 20.36 13.60 -13.44
N GLN A 111 19.08 13.32 -13.25
CA GLN A 111 18.18 14.20 -12.54
C GLN A 111 18.31 13.98 -11.03
N ILE A 112 18.73 15.00 -10.29
CA ILE A 112 18.85 14.95 -8.83
C ILE A 112 17.55 15.45 -8.21
N ILE A 113 16.97 14.63 -7.32
CA ILE A 113 15.77 14.96 -6.56
C ILE A 113 16.14 15.05 -5.07
N PRO A 114 16.22 16.26 -4.52
CA PRO A 114 16.47 16.43 -3.10
C PRO A 114 15.19 16.14 -2.29
N VAL A 115 15.35 15.38 -1.21
CA VAL A 115 14.31 15.14 -0.20
C VAL A 115 14.86 15.59 1.14
N HIS A 116 14.20 16.56 1.74
CA HIS A 116 14.57 17.09 3.05
C HIS A 116 13.60 16.55 4.09
N LEU A 117 14.13 15.78 5.05
CA LEU A 117 13.38 15.31 6.18
C LEU A 117 13.29 16.41 7.24
N GLU A 118 12.14 16.54 7.88
CA GLU A 118 11.96 17.36 9.07
C GLU A 118 11.87 16.46 10.30
N ILE A 119 12.47 16.86 11.42
CA ILE A 119 12.37 16.11 12.67
C ILE A 119 10.90 16.06 13.09
N ALA A 120 10.41 14.85 13.39
CA ALA A 120 9.09 14.69 13.98
C ALA A 120 9.09 15.30 15.39
N GLU A 121 8.12 16.16 15.69
CA GLU A 121 7.89 16.58 17.07
C GLU A 121 7.49 15.36 17.90
N MET A 122 8.01 15.26 19.12
CA MET A 122 7.72 14.12 20.00
C MET A 122 6.21 14.02 20.24
N GLY A 123 5.55 13.00 19.65
CA GLY A 123 4.09 12.81 19.70
C GLY A 123 3.35 13.01 18.40
N SER A 124 4.02 13.37 17.31
CA SER A 124 3.40 13.37 15.97
C SER A 124 3.60 12.01 15.31
N PRO A 125 2.58 11.16 15.24
CA PRO A 125 2.68 9.93 14.46
C PRO A 125 2.72 10.30 12.97
N THR A 126 3.73 9.84 12.27
CA THR A 126 3.83 9.93 10.84
C THR A 126 3.17 8.69 10.25
N VAL A 127 1.91 8.80 9.91
CA VAL A 127 1.24 7.75 9.16
C VAL A 127 0.60 8.35 7.92
N TYR A 128 1.05 7.87 6.77
CA TYR A 128 0.36 8.12 5.52
C TYR A 128 -0.64 7.00 5.27
N PRO A 129 -1.88 7.36 4.92
CA PRO A 129 -2.75 6.36 4.31
C PRO A 129 -2.05 5.83 3.06
N ASP A 130 -1.96 4.51 2.91
CA ASP A 130 -1.50 3.90 1.68
C ASP A 130 -2.34 4.45 0.53
N PRO A 131 -1.74 5.13 -0.49
CA PRO A 131 -2.52 5.66 -1.60
C PRO A 131 -3.26 4.58 -2.39
N ALA A 132 -2.92 3.30 -2.21
CA ALA A 132 -3.69 2.18 -2.76
C ALA A 132 -4.99 1.92 -2.00
N THR A 133 -5.15 2.44 -0.77
CA THR A 133 -6.40 2.31 0.00
C THR A 133 -7.32 3.49 -0.33
N PRO A 134 -8.49 3.27 -0.95
CA PRO A 134 -9.46 4.32 -1.19
C PRO A 134 -9.83 5.06 0.10
N LYS A 135 -10.06 6.37 -0.03
CA LYS A 135 -10.32 7.28 1.08
C LYS A 135 -11.56 6.90 1.86
N ASN A 136 -11.78 6.09 2.65
CA ASN A 136 -12.87 5.63 3.50
C ASN A 136 -12.87 4.10 3.66
N ASP A 137 -11.90 3.39 3.05
CA ASP A 137 -11.80 1.96 3.23
C ASP A 137 -10.92 1.65 4.45
N LEU A 138 -11.16 0.49 5.05
CA LEU A 138 -10.38 -0.01 6.16
C LEU A 138 -9.39 -1.07 5.66
N ARG A 139 -8.11 -0.86 5.92
CA ARG A 139 -7.05 -1.83 5.64
C ARG A 139 -6.70 -2.61 6.91
N ILE A 140 -6.72 -3.93 6.82
CA ILE A 140 -6.18 -4.83 7.85
C ILE A 140 -4.96 -5.53 7.25
N SER A 141 -3.81 -5.42 7.90
CA SER A 141 -2.56 -6.06 7.49
C SER A 141 -2.09 -7.03 8.57
N ALA A 142 -1.79 -8.25 8.17
CA ALA A 142 -1.29 -9.30 9.07
C ALA A 142 -0.11 -10.05 8.43
N HIS A 143 0.80 -9.35 7.79
CA HIS A 143 2.00 -9.96 7.24
C HIS A 143 2.88 -10.61 8.33
N PRO A 144 3.48 -11.77 8.09
CA PRO A 144 3.50 -12.53 6.83
C PRO A 144 2.38 -13.58 6.71
N TYR A 145 1.32 -13.53 7.52
CA TYR A 145 0.31 -14.58 7.58
C TYR A 145 -0.67 -14.53 6.41
N HIS A 146 -1.03 -13.32 5.98
CA HIS A 146 -1.99 -13.10 4.90
C HIS A 146 -1.69 -11.79 4.15
N ASP A 147 -2.15 -11.68 2.90
CA ASP A 147 -2.19 -10.42 2.14
C ASP A 147 -3.17 -9.43 2.77
N ASP A 148 -3.02 -8.14 2.51
CA ASP A 148 -3.88 -7.11 3.07
C ASP A 148 -5.37 -7.34 2.73
N LEU A 149 -6.21 -7.22 3.74
CA LEU A 149 -7.66 -7.19 3.60
C LEU A 149 -8.12 -5.73 3.55
N ILE A 150 -8.69 -5.31 2.43
CA ILE A 150 -9.27 -3.97 2.26
C ILE A 150 -10.78 -4.11 2.25
N LEU A 151 -11.46 -3.36 3.11
CA LEU A 151 -12.91 -3.39 3.29
C LEU A 151 -13.49 -2.01 3.02
N THR A 152 -14.36 -1.90 2.04
CA THR A 152 -15.23 -0.74 1.88
C THR A 152 -16.22 -0.66 3.04
N PRO A 153 -16.81 0.49 3.34
CA PRO A 153 -17.86 0.61 4.37
C PRO A 153 -19.06 -0.34 4.13
N ALA A 154 -19.38 -0.63 2.86
CA ALA A 154 -20.46 -1.53 2.52
C ALA A 154 -20.12 -3.00 2.80
N GLU A 155 -18.91 -3.44 2.46
CA GLU A 155 -18.41 -4.79 2.76
C GLU A 155 -18.24 -4.99 4.25
N PHE A 156 -17.72 -3.98 4.96
CA PHE A 156 -17.60 -4.03 6.43
C PHE A 156 -18.96 -4.20 7.09
N LYS A 157 -19.97 -3.43 6.67
CA LYS A 157 -21.34 -3.49 7.19
C LYS A 157 -22.01 -4.84 6.97
N ALA A 158 -21.58 -5.61 5.97
CA ALA A 158 -22.10 -6.97 5.70
C ALA A 158 -21.49 -8.04 6.62
N LEU A 159 -20.44 -7.72 7.38
CA LEU A 159 -19.81 -8.66 8.33
C LEU A 159 -20.69 -8.84 9.58
N PRO A 160 -20.54 -9.94 10.33
CA PRO A 160 -21.21 -10.11 11.60
C PRO A 160 -20.80 -9.03 12.62
N HIS A 161 -21.79 -8.29 13.12
CA HIS A 161 -21.59 -7.24 14.12
C HIS A 161 -21.94 -7.70 15.52
N ILE A 162 -21.25 -7.13 16.49
CA ILE A 162 -21.62 -7.16 17.90
C ILE A 162 -21.92 -5.74 18.37
N THR A 163 -22.65 -5.63 19.47
CA THR A 163 -22.88 -4.36 20.16
C THR A 163 -22.25 -4.40 21.53
N VAL A 164 -21.45 -3.38 21.82
CA VAL A 164 -20.84 -3.16 23.14
C VAL A 164 -21.33 -1.86 23.73
N THR A 165 -21.54 -1.82 25.04
CA THR A 165 -21.90 -0.60 25.76
C THR A 165 -20.76 -0.22 26.68
N VAL A 166 -20.32 1.02 26.61
CA VAL A 166 -19.21 1.57 27.39
C VAL A 166 -19.65 2.86 28.07
N HIS A 167 -19.18 3.07 29.29
CA HIS A 167 -19.40 4.34 29.99
C HIS A 167 -18.38 5.37 29.54
N ASN A 168 -18.82 6.48 28.99
CA ASN A 168 -17.93 7.58 28.61
C ASN A 168 -17.84 8.58 29.77
N GLU A 169 -16.75 8.56 30.49
CA GLU A 169 -16.49 9.46 31.64
C GLU A 169 -16.54 10.95 31.26
N HIS A 170 -16.25 11.29 30.01
CA HIS A 170 -16.24 12.67 29.54
C HIS A 170 -17.68 13.19 29.34
N THR A 171 -18.55 12.40 28.69
CA THR A 171 -19.96 12.73 28.49
C THR A 171 -20.83 12.33 29.65
N ARG A 172 -20.34 11.49 30.58
CA ARG A 172 -21.06 10.86 31.69
C ARG A 172 -22.31 10.10 31.24
N ALA A 173 -22.22 9.48 30.08
CA ALA A 173 -23.29 8.72 29.47
C ALA A 173 -22.79 7.37 28.97
N ASP A 174 -23.70 6.42 28.91
CA ASP A 174 -23.43 5.13 28.28
C ASP A 174 -23.61 5.27 26.76
N GLU A 175 -22.62 4.82 26.05
CA GLU A 175 -22.57 4.84 24.58
C GLU A 175 -22.56 3.39 24.09
N SER A 176 -23.45 3.07 23.15
CA SER A 176 -23.52 1.74 22.54
C SER A 176 -22.89 1.79 21.15
N TYR A 177 -21.83 1.03 20.95
CA TYR A 177 -21.13 0.90 19.67
C TYR A 177 -21.48 -0.44 19.02
N SER A 178 -21.78 -0.45 17.73
CA SER A 178 -21.92 -1.68 16.95
C SER A 178 -20.81 -1.76 15.92
N GLY A 179 -20.24 -2.96 15.76
CA GLY A 179 -19.11 -3.19 14.86
C GLY A 179 -18.62 -4.63 14.86
N VAL A 180 -17.49 -4.86 14.23
CA VAL A 180 -16.85 -6.17 14.08
C VAL A 180 -15.69 -6.30 15.07
N ARG A 181 -15.59 -7.46 15.73
CA ARG A 181 -14.42 -7.74 16.59
C ARG A 181 -13.14 -7.71 15.78
N VAL A 182 -12.12 -7.11 16.32
CA VAL A 182 -10.78 -7.13 15.72
C VAL A 182 -10.27 -8.58 15.66
N SER A 183 -10.55 -9.42 16.65
CA SER A 183 -10.21 -10.85 16.61
C SER A 183 -10.84 -11.56 15.42
N ASP A 184 -12.11 -11.27 15.07
CA ASP A 184 -12.77 -11.91 13.92
C ASP A 184 -12.14 -11.50 12.57
N LEU A 185 -11.70 -10.25 12.46
CA LEU A 185 -10.94 -9.77 11.31
C LEU A 185 -9.58 -10.47 11.22
N LEU A 186 -8.87 -10.58 12.34
CA LEU A 186 -7.57 -11.23 12.41
C LEU A 186 -7.62 -12.74 12.17
N VAL A 187 -8.70 -13.42 12.58
CA VAL A 187 -8.92 -14.84 12.24
C VAL A 187 -9.02 -15.04 10.73
N LYS A 188 -9.69 -14.12 10.01
CA LYS A 188 -9.76 -14.15 8.54
C LYS A 188 -8.39 -13.98 7.88
N MET A 189 -7.45 -13.38 8.61
CA MET A 189 -6.07 -13.09 8.18
C MET A 189 -5.07 -14.16 8.67
N ASP A 190 -5.55 -15.30 9.19
CA ASP A 190 -4.71 -16.37 9.76
C ASP A 190 -3.73 -15.93 10.87
N ALA A 191 -3.98 -14.78 11.49
CA ALA A 191 -3.17 -14.27 12.58
C ALA A 191 -3.10 -15.27 13.76
N PRO A 192 -2.00 -15.30 14.51
CA PRO A 192 -1.78 -16.29 15.58
C PRO A 192 -2.60 -15.98 16.83
N LEU A 193 -3.91 -16.26 16.83
CA LEU A 193 -4.81 -16.12 17.95
C LEU A 193 -5.10 -17.46 18.65
N GLY A 194 -5.70 -17.41 19.82
CA GLY A 194 -6.08 -18.56 20.65
C GLY A 194 -4.87 -19.40 21.02
N THR A 195 -4.93 -20.69 20.77
CA THR A 195 -3.84 -21.64 21.08
C THR A 195 -2.53 -21.37 20.30
N LYS A 196 -2.59 -20.61 19.22
CA LYS A 196 -1.42 -20.19 18.43
C LYS A 196 -0.70 -18.99 19.06
N LEU A 197 -1.37 -18.20 19.90
CA LEU A 197 -0.82 -17.01 20.56
C LEU A 197 0.03 -17.45 21.77
N ARG A 198 1.29 -17.81 21.50
CA ARG A 198 2.25 -18.29 22.50
C ARG A 198 3.69 -18.01 22.10
N GLY A 199 4.60 -18.02 23.06
CA GLY A 199 6.02 -17.80 22.82
C GLY A 199 6.28 -16.45 22.15
N PRO A 200 7.04 -16.40 21.03
CA PRO A 200 7.34 -15.15 20.34
C PRO A 200 6.11 -14.37 19.86
N ALA A 201 4.99 -15.05 19.55
CA ALA A 201 3.77 -14.36 19.13
C ALA A 201 3.16 -13.47 20.23
N LEU A 202 3.47 -13.69 21.51
CA LEU A 202 3.04 -12.82 22.60
C LEU A 202 3.68 -11.43 22.58
N SER A 203 4.74 -11.23 21.81
CA SER A 203 5.33 -9.90 21.59
C SER A 203 4.69 -9.14 20.43
N ALA A 204 3.72 -9.74 19.76
CA ALA A 204 2.99 -9.10 18.68
C ALA A 204 2.00 -8.06 19.23
N TYR A 205 1.79 -7.02 18.46
CA TYR A 205 0.87 -5.93 18.76
C TYR A 205 0.15 -5.46 17.50
N LEU A 206 -0.96 -4.80 17.70
CA LEU A 206 -1.73 -4.15 16.66
C LEU A 206 -1.43 -2.65 16.69
N GLU A 207 -1.09 -2.08 15.57
CA GLU A 207 -0.99 -0.66 15.36
C GLU A 207 -2.21 -0.18 14.60
N ALA A 208 -3.04 0.61 15.26
CA ALA A 208 -4.26 1.17 14.69
C ALA A 208 -4.05 2.64 14.36
N THR A 209 -4.40 3.01 13.13
CA THR A 209 -4.11 4.33 12.57
C THR A 209 -5.37 5.04 12.11
N GLY A 210 -5.54 6.29 12.51
CA GLY A 210 -6.57 7.20 12.05
C GLY A 210 -6.15 8.02 10.82
N ALA A 211 -7.12 8.54 10.08
CA ALA A 211 -6.88 9.39 8.91
C ALA A 211 -6.19 10.73 9.25
N ASP A 212 -6.23 11.13 10.52
CA ASP A 212 -5.53 12.30 11.05
C ASP A 212 -4.08 11.99 11.48
N GLY A 213 -3.63 10.75 11.26
CA GLY A 213 -2.32 10.28 11.68
C GLY A 213 -2.24 9.85 13.15
N TYR A 214 -3.35 9.86 13.89
CA TYR A 214 -3.34 9.34 15.26
C TYR A 214 -3.09 7.83 15.26
N VAL A 215 -2.18 7.38 16.13
CA VAL A 215 -1.81 5.97 16.26
C VAL A 215 -2.04 5.48 17.68
N ALA A 216 -2.65 4.31 17.80
CA ALA A 216 -2.74 3.59 19.06
C ALA A 216 -2.16 2.18 18.91
N VAL A 217 -1.55 1.67 19.98
CA VAL A 217 -0.99 0.33 20.04
C VAL A 217 -1.77 -0.50 21.06
N ILE A 218 -2.10 -1.73 20.64
CA ILE A 218 -2.81 -2.72 21.46
C ILE A 218 -2.03 -4.02 21.36
N ALA A 219 -1.70 -4.65 22.50
CA ALA A 219 -1.08 -5.97 22.45
C ALA A 219 -2.02 -6.97 21.76
N LEU A 220 -1.49 -7.86 20.95
CA LEU A 220 -2.32 -8.86 20.27
C LEU A 220 -3.15 -9.69 21.26
N ALA A 221 -2.61 -9.94 22.45
CA ALA A 221 -3.30 -10.65 23.52
C ALA A 221 -4.52 -9.88 24.10
N GLU A 222 -4.56 -8.54 24.01
CA GLU A 222 -5.73 -7.76 24.43
C GLU A 222 -6.90 -7.88 23.43
N ALA A 223 -6.59 -8.18 22.17
CA ALA A 223 -7.62 -8.42 21.14
C ALA A 223 -8.09 -9.89 21.08
N ASP A 224 -7.47 -10.79 21.84
CA ASP A 224 -7.79 -12.22 21.85
C ASP A 224 -8.70 -12.56 23.06
N PRO A 225 -9.94 -13.00 22.82
CA PRO A 225 -10.88 -13.31 23.90
C PRO A 225 -10.45 -14.51 24.79
N SER A 226 -9.45 -15.28 24.40
CA SER A 226 -8.87 -16.33 25.25
C SER A 226 -7.88 -15.79 26.29
N PHE A 227 -7.41 -14.54 26.12
CA PHE A 227 -6.47 -13.87 27.02
C PHE A 227 -7.11 -12.72 27.79
N HIS A 228 -8.05 -12.00 27.18
CA HIS A 228 -8.59 -10.77 27.72
C HIS A 228 -10.14 -10.77 27.68
N PRO A 229 -10.81 -10.41 28.79
CA PRO A 229 -12.28 -10.45 28.86
C PRO A 229 -12.97 -9.29 28.11
N GLY A 230 -12.23 -8.22 27.82
CA GLY A 230 -12.76 -7.06 27.12
C GLY A 230 -12.86 -7.29 25.59
N GLU A 231 -13.62 -6.43 24.96
CA GLU A 231 -13.79 -6.44 23.51
C GLU A 231 -12.98 -5.32 22.86
N VAL A 232 -12.27 -5.65 21.78
CA VAL A 232 -11.68 -4.69 20.85
C VAL A 232 -12.45 -4.79 19.54
N ILE A 233 -13.17 -3.73 19.19
CA ILE A 233 -14.00 -3.71 17.98
C ILE A 233 -13.62 -2.56 17.05
N VAL A 234 -13.82 -2.77 15.78
CA VAL A 234 -13.98 -1.69 14.80
C VAL A 234 -15.48 -1.40 14.71
N ALA A 235 -15.90 -0.24 15.18
CA ALA A 235 -17.29 0.21 15.12
C ALA A 235 -17.55 1.03 13.85
N ASP A 236 -18.74 0.87 13.26
CA ASP A 236 -19.29 1.70 12.17
C ASP A 236 -20.51 2.50 12.61
N SER A 237 -21.02 2.22 13.80
CA SER A 237 -22.20 2.90 14.32
C SER A 237 -22.14 3.09 15.83
N MET A 238 -22.81 4.14 16.31
CA MET A 238 -22.99 4.50 17.71
C MET A 238 -24.45 4.83 17.99
N ASN A 239 -25.03 4.27 19.06
CA ASN A 239 -26.42 4.47 19.45
C ASN A 239 -27.41 4.21 18.27
N ALA A 240 -27.17 3.12 17.52
CA ALA A 240 -27.94 2.69 16.35
C ALA A 240 -27.91 3.68 15.16
N GLN A 241 -27.00 4.62 15.15
CA GLN A 241 -26.77 5.53 14.02
C GLN A 241 -25.36 5.36 13.48
N SER A 242 -25.17 5.57 12.18
CA SER A 242 -23.83 5.62 11.61
C SER A 242 -22.99 6.66 12.32
N LEU A 243 -21.68 6.39 12.44
CA LEU A 243 -20.75 7.36 13.00
C LEU A 243 -20.79 8.68 12.22
N ASP A 244 -20.59 9.78 12.91
CA ASP A 244 -20.51 11.10 12.30
C ASP A 244 -19.21 11.30 11.51
N ALA A 245 -19.11 12.38 10.75
CA ALA A 245 -17.92 12.67 9.94
C ALA A 245 -16.64 12.90 10.78
N HIS A 246 -16.78 13.17 12.08
CA HIS A 246 -15.64 13.37 12.99
C HIS A 246 -15.09 12.04 13.52
N SER A 247 -15.93 11.02 13.61
CA SER A 247 -15.59 9.72 14.20
C SER A 247 -15.48 8.59 13.19
N GLY A 248 -16.21 8.68 12.07
CA GLY A 248 -16.39 7.63 11.08
C GLY A 248 -15.57 7.79 9.79
N PRO A 249 -15.68 6.85 8.85
CA PRO A 249 -16.65 5.75 8.85
C PRO A 249 -16.37 4.62 9.85
N PHE A 250 -15.14 4.49 10.34
CA PHE A 250 -14.72 3.46 11.27
C PHE A 250 -14.07 4.07 12.51
N LYS A 251 -14.28 3.43 13.64
CA LYS A 251 -13.69 3.83 14.92
C LYS A 251 -13.24 2.60 15.69
N LEU A 252 -12.01 2.62 16.18
CA LEU A 252 -11.55 1.62 17.12
C LEU A 252 -12.15 1.89 18.51
N VAL A 253 -12.69 0.86 19.15
CA VAL A 253 -13.22 0.90 20.51
C VAL A 253 -12.62 -0.24 21.33
N VAL A 254 -12.07 0.09 22.51
CA VAL A 254 -11.48 -0.85 23.47
C VAL A 254 -12.28 -0.75 24.76
N THR A 255 -13.10 -1.76 25.06
CA THR A 255 -14.12 -1.65 26.12
C THR A 255 -13.57 -1.55 27.54
N GLU A 256 -12.39 -2.13 27.82
CA GLU A 256 -11.77 -2.13 29.15
C GLU A 256 -10.94 -0.85 29.43
N ASP A 257 -10.80 0.03 28.44
CA ASP A 257 -10.12 1.29 28.64
C ASP A 257 -10.97 2.25 29.48
N LYS A 258 -10.49 2.63 30.64
CA LYS A 258 -11.12 3.65 31.49
C LYS A 258 -11.18 5.03 30.82
N ARG A 259 -10.33 5.26 29.83
CA ARG A 259 -10.28 6.49 29.06
C ARG A 259 -10.16 6.14 27.57
N PRO A 260 -10.89 6.81 26.69
CA PRO A 260 -10.91 6.48 25.25
C PRO A 260 -9.64 6.96 24.51
N ALA A 261 -8.48 6.95 25.19
CA ALA A 261 -7.24 7.45 24.61
C ALA A 261 -6.68 6.56 23.50
N ARG A 262 -7.02 5.26 23.49
CA ARG A 262 -6.65 4.34 22.41
C ARG A 262 -7.79 4.11 21.40
N TRP A 263 -8.88 4.86 21.51
CA TRP A 263 -10.01 4.75 20.58
C TRP A 263 -9.75 5.63 19.36
N VAL A 264 -9.27 5.02 18.30
CA VAL A 264 -8.89 5.73 17.07
C VAL A 264 -10.12 6.08 16.28
N ARG A 265 -10.33 7.37 16.02
CA ARG A 265 -11.38 7.89 15.15
C ARG A 265 -10.93 7.92 13.70
N ASN A 266 -11.88 7.90 12.75
CA ASN A 266 -11.57 7.86 11.32
C ASN A 266 -10.51 6.79 11.03
N LEU A 267 -10.69 5.60 11.59
CA LEU A 267 -9.74 4.49 11.48
C LEU A 267 -9.58 4.09 10.02
N ILE A 268 -8.33 4.05 9.56
CA ILE A 268 -7.98 3.68 8.17
C ILE A 268 -7.19 2.39 8.09
N SER A 269 -6.45 2.02 9.13
CA SER A 269 -5.72 0.75 9.14
C SER A 269 -5.54 0.16 10.52
N ILE A 270 -5.43 -1.19 10.55
CA ILE A 270 -4.91 -1.98 11.66
C ILE A 270 -3.81 -2.88 11.10
N GLU A 271 -2.62 -2.80 11.67
CA GLU A 271 -1.47 -3.59 11.25
C GLU A 271 -0.97 -4.47 12.40
N LEU A 272 -0.85 -5.76 12.13
CA LEU A 272 -0.19 -6.70 13.04
C LEU A 272 1.32 -6.57 12.89
N LYS A 273 1.98 -6.21 13.97
CA LYS A 273 3.43 -6.04 14.04
C LYS A 273 4.04 -6.92 15.14
N SER A 274 5.32 -7.18 15.03
CA SER A 274 6.08 -7.90 16.08
C SER A 274 7.36 -7.14 16.38
N THR A 275 7.82 -7.26 17.65
CA THR A 275 9.07 -6.65 18.10
C THR A 275 10.34 -7.40 17.63
N LYS A 276 10.18 -8.51 16.89
CA LYS A 276 11.31 -9.34 16.40
C LYS A 276 11.16 -9.61 14.92
#